data_b4277e6f974fee9afc5f1b8fcab4ba7e
#
_entry.id   b4277e6f974fee9afc5f1b8fcab4ba7e
#
_cell.length_a   1.000
_cell.length_b   1.000
_cell.length_c   1.000
_cell.angle_alpha   90.00
_cell.angle_beta   90.00
_cell.angle_gamma   90.00
#
_symmetry.space_group_name_H-M   'P 1'
#
loop_
_entity.id
_entity.type
_entity.pdbx_description
1 polymer ?
#
loop_
_entity_poly.entity_id
_entity_poly.type
_entity_poly.pdbx_seq_one_letter_code
_entity_poly.pdbx_strand_id
1 'polypeptide(L)'
;MTNSLTIAQLVTNYPQLKVVMTGGILRPESLELVGVLAENTFNAINLGAAIVGTDGLTASGGVTTHDETEARTNNAMVTHAQRVIVVADGSKIGRLALAQVATIDQVDLLVTDSSADPQALDEIRAAGVEVRVVEVAG
;
A
#
# COMPACT_ATOMS: atom_id res chain seq x y z
N MET A 1 13.37 -2.09 0.15
CA MET A 1 13.17 -1.21 1.31
C MET A 1 11.81 -1.45 1.93
N THR A 2 11.69 -1.38 3.24
CA THR A 2 10.41 -1.57 3.92
C THR A 2 10.39 -0.81 5.25
N ASN A 3 9.18 -0.40 5.68
CA ASN A 3 8.90 0.06 7.03
C ASN A 3 8.13 -0.98 7.85
N SER A 4 7.94 -2.17 7.32
CA SER A 4 7.23 -3.27 7.98
C SER A 4 8.22 -4.18 8.71
N LEU A 5 8.04 -4.32 10.01
CA LEU A 5 8.85 -5.23 10.81
C LEU A 5 8.62 -6.69 10.40
N THR A 6 7.38 -7.04 10.10
CA THR A 6 7.01 -8.39 9.66
C THR A 6 7.67 -8.74 8.34
N ILE A 7 7.64 -7.84 7.36
CA ILE A 7 8.26 -8.07 6.05
C ILE A 7 9.78 -8.17 6.20
N ALA A 8 10.39 -7.26 6.97
CA ALA A 8 11.84 -7.28 7.18
C ALA A 8 12.29 -8.62 7.77
N GLN A 9 11.57 -9.12 8.77
CA GLN A 9 11.88 -10.41 9.40
C GLN A 9 11.74 -11.57 8.40
N LEU A 10 10.68 -11.58 7.60
CA LEU A 10 10.48 -12.61 6.58
C LEU A 10 11.61 -12.63 5.55
N VAL A 11 12.03 -11.47 5.08
CA VAL A 11 13.06 -11.35 4.05
C VAL A 11 14.44 -11.80 4.53
N THR A 12 14.69 -11.84 5.84
CA THR A 12 15.96 -12.37 6.36
C THR A 12 16.20 -13.84 6.00
N ASN A 13 15.15 -14.58 5.65
CA ASN A 13 15.27 -15.95 5.14
C ASN A 13 15.81 -16.03 3.70
N TYR A 14 15.97 -14.89 3.05
CA TYR A 14 16.43 -14.77 1.66
C TYR A 14 17.69 -13.90 1.60
N PRO A 15 18.86 -14.46 1.96
CA PRO A 15 20.08 -13.67 2.15
C PRO A 15 20.60 -12.98 0.87
N GLN A 16 20.12 -13.40 -0.30
CA GLN A 16 20.43 -12.74 -1.57
C GLN A 16 19.72 -11.38 -1.73
N LEU A 17 18.70 -11.10 -0.91
CA LEU A 17 17.97 -9.84 -0.95
C LEU A 17 18.55 -8.86 0.06
N LYS A 18 18.88 -7.67 -0.40
CA LYS A 18 19.29 -6.57 0.47
C LYS A 18 18.04 -5.91 1.06
N VAL A 19 17.96 -5.90 2.39
CA VAL A 19 16.86 -5.25 3.10
C VAL A 19 17.36 -3.91 3.64
N VAL A 20 16.63 -2.85 3.32
CA VAL A 20 16.84 -1.52 3.91
C VAL A 20 15.57 -1.16 4.69
N MET A 21 15.71 -0.85 5.95
CA MET A 21 14.59 -0.45 6.80
C MET A 21 14.61 1.06 7.05
N THR A 22 13.41 1.63 7.19
CA THR A 22 13.25 2.99 7.71
C THR A 22 13.49 3.01 9.22
N GLY A 23 13.80 4.17 9.76
CA GLY A 23 13.58 4.44 11.18
C GLY A 23 12.11 4.79 11.42
N GLY A 24 11.80 5.22 12.63
CA GLY A 24 10.47 5.68 12.96
C GLY A 24 9.93 5.14 14.27
N ILE A 25 8.66 5.41 14.53
CA ILE A 25 7.94 4.92 15.69
C ILE A 25 7.24 3.63 15.32
N LEU A 26 7.45 2.58 16.11
CA LEU A 26 6.73 1.30 15.89
C LEU A 26 5.27 1.44 16.28
N ARG A 27 4.40 1.19 15.32
CA ARG A 27 2.96 1.11 15.53
C ARG A 27 2.58 -0.35 15.81
N PRO A 28 2.16 -0.69 17.05
CA PRO A 28 1.97 -2.10 17.43
C PRO A 28 0.87 -2.80 16.63
N GLU A 29 -0.18 -2.09 16.24
CA GLU A 29 -1.34 -2.65 15.54
C GLU A 29 -0.99 -3.18 14.15
N SER A 30 -0.05 -2.52 13.45
CA SER A 30 0.36 -2.90 12.09
C SER A 30 1.79 -3.44 12.02
N LEU A 31 2.57 -3.31 13.08
CA LEU A 31 4.02 -3.61 13.11
C LEU A 31 4.79 -2.84 12.05
N GLU A 32 4.34 -1.63 11.75
CA GLU A 32 5.00 -0.70 10.84
C GLU A 32 5.71 0.41 11.61
N LEU A 33 6.83 0.86 11.05
CA LEU A 33 7.52 2.06 11.50
C LEU A 33 6.93 3.26 10.78
N VAL A 34 6.48 4.25 11.54
CA VAL A 34 5.76 5.41 11.03
C VAL A 34 6.34 6.71 11.58
N GLY A 35 5.88 7.83 11.05
CA GLY A 35 6.25 9.16 11.49
C GLY A 35 7.40 9.77 10.71
N VAL A 36 7.92 10.88 11.24
CA VAL A 36 8.84 11.76 10.52
C VAL A 36 10.13 11.05 10.10
N LEU A 37 10.70 10.19 10.95
CA LEU A 37 11.92 9.47 10.61
C LEU A 37 11.71 8.50 9.44
N ALA A 38 10.58 7.79 9.41
CA ALA A 38 10.24 6.91 8.30
C ALA A 38 9.98 7.72 7.02
N GLU A 39 9.21 8.81 7.13
CA GLU A 39 8.93 9.71 6.00
C GLU A 39 10.22 10.27 5.41
N ASN A 40 11.15 10.74 6.24
CA ASN A 40 12.44 11.28 5.78
C ASN A 40 13.26 10.23 5.04
N THR A 41 13.22 8.98 5.47
CA THR A 41 13.92 7.91 4.77
C THR A 41 13.35 7.71 3.37
N PHE A 42 12.03 7.64 3.23
CA PHE A 42 11.38 7.52 1.91
C PHE A 42 11.63 8.74 1.03
N ASN A 43 11.63 9.95 1.61
CA ASN A 43 11.87 11.18 0.86
C ASN A 43 13.29 11.30 0.32
N ALA A 44 14.23 10.55 0.87
CA ALA A 44 15.64 10.60 0.46
C ALA A 44 15.99 9.64 -0.69
N ILE A 45 15.04 8.82 -1.15
CA ILE A 45 15.32 7.76 -2.13
C ILE A 45 14.29 7.77 -3.26
N ASN A 46 14.67 7.13 -4.37
CA ASN A 46 13.77 6.84 -5.48
C ASN A 46 13.49 5.34 -5.52
N LEU A 47 12.22 4.97 -5.54
CA LEU A 47 11.78 3.58 -5.60
C LEU A 47 11.33 3.24 -7.03
N GLY A 48 11.73 2.08 -7.53
CA GLY A 48 11.21 1.56 -8.80
C GLY A 48 9.75 1.19 -8.71
N ALA A 49 9.35 0.57 -7.61
CA ALA A 49 7.96 0.25 -7.32
C ALA A 49 7.69 0.31 -5.82
N ALA A 50 6.48 0.72 -5.46
CA ALA A 50 5.95 0.57 -4.12
C ALA A 50 4.81 -0.45 -4.14
N ILE A 51 4.84 -1.39 -3.21
CA ILE A 51 3.75 -2.34 -2.99
C ILE A 51 3.13 -2.00 -1.64
N VAL A 52 1.89 -1.59 -1.66
CA VAL A 52 1.18 -1.12 -0.46
C VAL A 52 -0.11 -1.90 -0.25
N GLY A 53 -0.44 -2.15 1.02
CA GLY A 53 -1.77 -2.59 1.41
C GLY A 53 -2.72 -1.41 1.56
N THR A 54 -3.98 -1.69 1.85
CA THR A 54 -4.98 -0.67 2.12
C THR A 54 -6.06 -1.20 3.05
N ASP A 55 -6.68 -0.32 3.79
CA ASP A 55 -7.91 -0.64 4.55
C ASP A 55 -9.17 -0.37 3.74
N GLY A 56 -9.06 0.43 2.70
CA GLY A 56 -10.15 0.70 1.77
C GLY A 56 -9.63 1.33 0.48
N LEU A 57 -10.26 0.96 -0.64
CA LEU A 57 -9.94 1.50 -1.96
C LEU A 57 -11.22 1.80 -2.71
N THR A 58 -11.38 3.04 -3.13
CA THR A 58 -12.47 3.49 -4.00
C THR A 58 -11.93 4.35 -5.13
N ALA A 59 -12.66 4.42 -6.24
CA ALA A 59 -12.26 5.29 -7.35
C ALA A 59 -12.23 6.76 -6.95
N SER A 60 -13.14 7.20 -6.09
CA SER A 60 -13.22 8.61 -5.66
C SER A 60 -12.31 8.94 -4.49
N GLY A 61 -12.13 8.02 -3.55
CA GLY A 61 -11.36 8.24 -2.32
C GLY A 61 -9.91 7.78 -2.41
N GLY A 62 -9.55 6.99 -3.42
CA GLY A 62 -8.20 6.43 -3.55
C GLY A 62 -7.90 5.37 -2.50
N VAL A 63 -6.62 5.29 -2.15
CA VAL A 63 -6.11 4.36 -1.13
C VAL A 63 -6.27 4.98 0.25
N THR A 64 -6.95 4.29 1.16
CA THR A 64 -7.26 4.82 2.50
C THR A 64 -6.88 3.84 3.61
N THR A 65 -6.60 4.38 4.79
CA THR A 65 -6.26 3.61 5.98
C THR A 65 -6.91 4.23 7.23
N HIS A 66 -6.94 3.48 8.33
CA HIS A 66 -7.57 3.92 9.57
C HIS A 66 -6.72 4.89 10.39
N ASP A 67 -5.43 4.98 10.12
CA ASP A 67 -4.49 5.79 10.90
C ASP A 67 -3.84 6.88 10.04
N GLU A 68 -3.93 8.13 10.50
CA GLU A 68 -3.42 9.29 9.76
C GLU A 68 -1.90 9.33 9.67
N THR A 69 -1.20 8.86 10.70
CA THR A 69 0.27 8.83 10.71
C THR A 69 0.78 7.76 9.74
N GLU A 70 0.12 6.61 9.72
CA GLU A 70 0.40 5.55 8.74
C GLU A 70 0.13 6.03 7.31
N ALA A 71 -0.97 6.76 7.11
CA ALA A 71 -1.29 7.33 5.80
C ALA A 71 -0.19 8.28 5.30
N ARG A 72 0.32 9.15 6.15
CA ARG A 72 1.41 10.08 5.79
C ARG A 72 2.69 9.36 5.44
N THR A 73 3.06 8.37 6.23
CA THR A 73 4.27 7.59 6.00
C THR A 73 4.18 6.82 4.68
N ASN A 74 3.07 6.17 4.43
CA ASN A 74 2.86 5.41 3.19
C ASN A 74 2.73 6.35 1.97
N ASN A 75 2.19 7.55 2.14
CA ASN A 75 2.18 8.56 1.09
C ASN A 75 3.60 8.96 0.67
N ALA A 76 4.53 9.10 1.61
CA ALA A 76 5.92 9.39 1.28
C ALA A 76 6.54 8.30 0.41
N MET A 77 6.22 7.03 0.68
CA MET A 77 6.65 5.91 -0.15
C MET A 77 6.04 5.97 -1.55
N VAL A 78 4.74 6.15 -1.65
CA VAL A 78 4.00 6.24 -2.93
C VAL A 78 4.52 7.39 -3.79
N THR A 79 4.73 8.55 -3.19
CA THR A 79 5.17 9.75 -3.91
C THR A 79 6.56 9.57 -4.54
N HIS A 80 7.42 8.75 -3.95
CA HIS A 80 8.79 8.51 -4.43
C HIS A 80 8.94 7.23 -5.25
N ALA A 81 7.83 6.57 -5.58
CA ALA A 81 7.84 5.37 -6.42
C ALA A 81 7.48 5.70 -7.87
N GLN A 82 8.16 5.05 -8.80
CA GLN A 82 7.83 5.16 -10.22
C GLN A 82 6.56 4.39 -10.57
N ARG A 83 6.30 3.29 -9.86
CA ARG A 83 5.11 2.47 -10.03
C ARG A 83 4.52 2.13 -8.67
N VAL A 84 3.21 2.22 -8.56
CA VAL A 84 2.46 1.95 -7.32
C VAL A 84 1.52 0.78 -7.54
N ILE A 85 1.70 -0.26 -6.73
CA ILE A 85 0.91 -1.48 -6.75
C ILE A 85 0.20 -1.60 -5.41
N VAL A 86 -1.13 -1.67 -5.46
CA VAL A 86 -1.95 -1.94 -4.27
C VAL A 86 -2.31 -3.42 -4.26
N VAL A 87 -2.08 -4.07 -3.12
CA VAL A 87 -2.45 -5.47 -2.90
C VAL A 87 -3.43 -5.54 -1.74
N ALA A 88 -4.62 -6.02 -1.99
CA ALA A 88 -5.67 -6.10 -0.97
C ALA A 88 -6.65 -7.21 -1.29
N ASP A 89 -7.18 -7.87 -0.27
CA ASP A 89 -8.30 -8.78 -0.46
C ASP A 89 -9.56 -8.00 -0.87
N GLY A 90 -10.52 -8.71 -1.46
CA GLY A 90 -11.71 -8.08 -2.02
C GLY A 90 -12.58 -7.36 -1.01
N SER A 91 -12.46 -7.67 0.28
CA SER A 91 -13.23 -6.99 1.33
C SER A 91 -12.88 -5.51 1.49
N LYS A 92 -11.70 -5.10 1.02
CA LYS A 92 -11.23 -3.71 1.10
C LYS A 92 -11.73 -2.86 -0.07
N ILE A 93 -12.16 -3.49 -1.14
CA ILE A 93 -12.58 -2.80 -2.37
C ILE A 93 -13.98 -2.23 -2.20
N GLY A 94 -14.13 -0.93 -2.45
CA GLY A 94 -15.38 -0.21 -2.24
C GLY A 94 -15.54 0.37 -0.84
N ARG A 95 -14.57 0.21 0.04
CA ARG A 95 -14.56 0.82 1.39
C ARG A 95 -13.78 2.11 1.40
N LEU A 96 -14.21 3.02 2.26
CA LEU A 96 -13.55 4.28 2.52
C LEU A 96 -13.15 4.34 3.99
N ALA A 97 -11.84 4.40 4.26
CA ALA A 97 -11.31 4.58 5.61
C ALA A 97 -11.00 6.06 5.89
N LEU A 98 -10.58 6.37 7.10
CA LEU A 98 -10.44 7.74 7.60
C LEU A 98 -9.46 8.60 6.82
N ALA A 99 -8.27 8.06 6.54
CA ALA A 99 -7.14 8.86 6.04
C ALA A 99 -6.70 8.40 4.66
N GLN A 100 -6.49 9.34 3.74
CA GLN A 100 -6.03 9.05 2.40
C GLN A 100 -4.51 8.86 2.37
N VAL A 101 -4.08 7.74 1.80
CA VAL A 101 -2.68 7.43 1.52
C VAL A 101 -2.29 7.99 0.15
N ALA A 102 -3.12 7.77 -0.85
CA ALA A 102 -2.88 8.14 -2.24
C ALA A 102 -4.21 8.39 -2.96
N THR A 103 -4.17 9.25 -3.96
CA THR A 103 -5.29 9.42 -4.89
C THR A 103 -5.32 8.26 -5.88
N ILE A 104 -6.46 8.02 -6.49
CA ILE A 104 -6.60 6.88 -7.41
C ILE A 104 -5.68 7.00 -8.64
N ASP A 105 -5.40 8.20 -9.09
CA ASP A 105 -4.50 8.45 -10.22
C ASP A 105 -3.03 8.14 -9.91
N GLN A 106 -2.66 7.99 -8.65
CA GLN A 106 -1.32 7.55 -8.24
C GLN A 106 -1.17 6.02 -8.26
N VAL A 107 -2.26 5.27 -8.40
CA VAL A 107 -2.25 3.80 -8.42
C VAL A 107 -2.14 3.28 -9.84
N ASP A 108 -1.12 2.48 -10.11
CA ASP A 108 -0.91 1.87 -11.44
C ASP A 108 -1.58 0.50 -11.57
N LEU A 109 -1.51 -0.30 -10.51
CA LEU A 109 -2.01 -1.67 -10.51
C LEU A 109 -2.68 -1.98 -9.17
N LEU A 110 -3.85 -2.58 -9.24
CA LEU A 110 -4.53 -3.23 -8.11
C LEU A 110 -4.49 -4.76 -8.32
N VAL A 111 -3.99 -5.47 -7.33
CA VAL A 111 -4.12 -6.93 -7.24
C VAL A 111 -5.08 -7.25 -6.11
N THR A 112 -6.19 -7.88 -6.43
CA THR A 112 -7.23 -8.25 -5.47
C THR A 112 -7.78 -9.64 -5.79
N ASP A 113 -8.76 -10.10 -5.06
CA ASP A 113 -9.35 -11.42 -5.26
C ASP A 113 -10.81 -11.34 -5.75
N SER A 114 -11.35 -12.52 -6.07
CA SER A 114 -12.68 -12.67 -6.64
C SER A 114 -13.84 -12.30 -5.71
N SER A 115 -13.57 -12.02 -4.43
CA SER A 115 -14.59 -11.53 -3.49
C SER A 115 -14.88 -10.04 -3.62
N ALA A 116 -14.09 -9.31 -4.41
CA ALA A 116 -14.29 -7.88 -4.62
C ALA A 116 -15.60 -7.58 -5.35
N ASP A 117 -16.25 -6.48 -4.95
CA ASP A 117 -17.46 -6.02 -5.62
C ASP A 117 -17.18 -5.65 -7.09
N PRO A 118 -17.87 -6.29 -8.06
CA PRO A 118 -17.62 -6.03 -9.49
C PRO A 118 -17.85 -4.59 -9.91
N GLN A 119 -18.83 -3.91 -9.33
CA GLN A 119 -19.10 -2.51 -9.67
C GLN A 119 -17.97 -1.60 -9.19
N ALA A 120 -17.48 -1.81 -7.99
CA ALA A 120 -16.35 -1.05 -7.47
C ALA A 120 -15.09 -1.27 -8.32
N LEU A 121 -14.85 -2.50 -8.79
CA LEU A 121 -13.74 -2.80 -9.71
C LEU A 121 -13.89 -2.08 -11.04
N ASP A 122 -15.09 -2.04 -11.60
CA ASP A 122 -15.34 -1.34 -12.87
C ASP A 122 -15.08 0.18 -12.72
N GLU A 123 -15.48 0.78 -11.62
CA GLU A 123 -15.20 2.19 -11.32
C GLU A 123 -13.70 2.46 -11.18
N ILE A 124 -12.96 1.57 -10.55
CA ILE A 124 -11.52 1.66 -10.41
C ILE A 124 -10.82 1.54 -11.77
N ARG A 125 -11.24 0.59 -12.60
CA ARG A 125 -10.74 0.46 -13.98
C ARG A 125 -11.02 1.71 -14.81
N ALA A 126 -12.22 2.27 -14.68
CA ALA A 126 -12.61 3.49 -15.39
C ALA A 126 -11.76 4.70 -14.98
N ALA A 127 -11.21 4.69 -13.77
CA ALA A 127 -10.30 5.72 -13.30
C ALA A 127 -8.85 5.54 -13.81
N GLY A 128 -8.57 4.50 -14.60
CA GLY A 128 -7.28 4.29 -15.23
C GLY A 128 -6.37 3.27 -14.54
N VAL A 129 -6.85 2.57 -13.54
CA VAL A 129 -6.08 1.55 -12.81
C VAL A 129 -6.16 0.21 -13.53
N GLU A 130 -5.02 -0.44 -13.76
CA GLU A 130 -5.00 -1.84 -14.16
C GLU A 130 -5.43 -2.70 -12.98
N VAL A 131 -6.36 -3.62 -13.18
CA VAL A 131 -6.88 -4.50 -12.13
C VAL A 131 -6.60 -5.95 -12.49
N ARG A 132 -5.97 -6.67 -11.56
CA ARG A 132 -5.81 -8.13 -11.63
C ARG A 132 -6.59 -8.76 -10.50
N VAL A 133 -7.52 -9.63 -10.87
CA VAL A 133 -8.31 -10.40 -9.93
C VAL A 133 -7.75 -11.81 -9.92
N VAL A 134 -7.32 -12.25 -8.74
CA VAL A 134 -6.83 -13.62 -8.54
C VAL A 134 -7.87 -14.44 -7.81
N GLU A 135 -7.91 -15.74 -8.09
CA GLU A 135 -8.76 -16.64 -7.35
C GLU A 135 -8.06 -17.04 -6.06
N VAL A 136 -8.81 -16.99 -4.97
CA VAL A 136 -8.31 -17.49 -3.68
C VAL A 136 -8.70 -18.94 -3.57
N ALA A 137 -7.71 -19.81 -3.37
CA ALA A 137 -7.95 -21.21 -3.06
C ALA A 137 -8.71 -21.28 -1.73
N GLY A 138 -9.94 -21.75 -1.81
CA GLY A 138 -10.84 -21.87 -0.66
C GLY A 138 -10.41 -22.95 0.33
#